data_483468e2a7e1b3117550e7c421baf4a5
#
_entry.id   483468e2a7e1b3117550e7c421baf4a5
#
_cell.length_a   1.000
_cell.length_b   1.000
_cell.length_c   1.000
_cell.angle_alpha   90.00
_cell.angle_beta   90.00
_cell.angle_gamma   90.00
#
_symmetry.space_group_name_H-M   'P 1'
#
loop_
_entity.id
_entity.type
_entity.pdbx_description
1 polymer ?
#
loop_
_entity_poly.entity_id
_entity_poly.type
_entity_poly.pdbx_seq_one_letter_code
_entity_poly.pdbx_strand_id
1 'polypeptide(L)'
;DLISYANEMPVCMYAGAEIRDEQFVSWKNVTKEEREARSLMAVKQDVKLLNENIVRCTVENALLRLIDKYDLKADEIDYFLPHYSSGFFRDKLLDGLKNINFEIPQEKWFTNLESKGNTGSASIYIILQEFLEKFPLKNGQKVLCYIPESGRFSSCFMLLEVVNGH
;
A
#
# COMPACT_ATOMS: atom_id res chain seq x y z
N ASP A 1 5.37 -4.67 -10.70
CA ASP A 1 4.26 -4.04 -11.47
C ASP A 1 3.49 -3.03 -10.62
N LEU A 2 2.97 -1.99 -11.28
CA LEU A 2 2.08 -0.99 -10.70
C LEU A 2 0.67 -1.19 -11.27
N ILE A 3 -0.30 -1.27 -10.38
CA ILE A 3 -1.72 -1.43 -10.72
C ILE A 3 -2.50 -0.28 -10.06
N SER A 4 -3.41 0.34 -10.81
CA SER A 4 -4.23 1.45 -10.29
C SER A 4 -5.70 1.23 -10.62
N TYR A 5 -6.54 1.52 -9.65
CA TYR A 5 -8.00 1.49 -9.76
C TYR A 5 -8.61 2.89 -9.87
N ALA A 6 -7.81 3.88 -10.26
CA ALA A 6 -8.22 5.28 -10.32
C ALA A 6 -9.43 5.55 -11.23
N ASN A 7 -9.68 4.71 -12.22
CA ASN A 7 -10.82 4.81 -13.13
C ASN A 7 -12.06 4.03 -12.65
N GLU A 8 -11.89 3.14 -11.66
CA GLU A 8 -12.93 2.24 -11.18
C GLU A 8 -13.44 2.64 -9.79
N MET A 9 -12.59 3.33 -9.02
CA MET A 9 -12.86 3.68 -7.64
C MET A 9 -12.96 5.20 -7.46
N PRO A 10 -13.87 5.67 -6.59
CA PRO A 10 -13.90 7.08 -6.22
C PRO A 10 -12.64 7.49 -5.48
N VAL A 11 -12.38 8.80 -5.44
CA VAL A 11 -11.24 9.36 -4.69
C VAL A 11 -11.45 9.14 -3.21
N CYS A 12 -10.51 8.42 -2.59
CA CYS A 12 -10.56 8.09 -1.17
C CYS A 12 -9.85 9.13 -0.28
N MET A 13 -8.78 9.75 -0.78
CA MET A 13 -8.00 10.73 -0.03
C MET A 13 -7.65 11.93 -0.91
N TYR A 14 -7.86 13.14 -0.39
CA TYR A 14 -7.62 14.38 -1.11
C TYR A 14 -7.33 15.56 -0.17
N ALA A 15 -6.76 16.63 -0.70
CA ALA A 15 -6.54 17.91 -0.03
C ALA A 15 -6.77 19.07 -1.00
N GLY A 16 -6.94 20.27 -0.48
CA GLY A 16 -7.14 21.47 -1.30
C GLY A 16 -8.51 21.53 -2.00
N ALA A 17 -9.46 20.74 -1.54
CA ALA A 17 -10.81 20.70 -2.11
C ALA A 17 -11.84 20.24 -1.08
N GLU A 18 -13.12 20.33 -1.45
CA GLU A 18 -14.23 19.58 -0.83
C GLU A 18 -15.07 18.93 -1.91
N ILE A 19 -15.87 17.95 -1.52
CA ILE A 19 -16.85 17.34 -2.41
C ILE A 19 -18.21 17.97 -2.08
N ARG A 20 -18.84 18.58 -3.10
CA ARG A 20 -20.22 19.11 -3.07
C ARG A 20 -20.98 18.54 -4.25
N ASP A 21 -22.14 17.94 -4.00
CA ASP A 21 -22.99 17.38 -5.06
C ASP A 21 -22.16 16.52 -6.06
N GLU A 22 -21.32 15.63 -5.51
CA GLU A 22 -20.42 14.73 -6.25
C GLU A 22 -19.32 15.42 -7.06
N GLN A 23 -19.14 16.74 -6.92
CA GLN A 23 -18.12 17.51 -7.61
C GLN A 23 -17.02 18.01 -6.67
N PHE A 24 -15.79 18.07 -7.17
CA PHE A 24 -14.69 18.71 -6.47
C PHE A 24 -14.75 20.22 -6.59
N VAL A 25 -14.93 20.90 -5.47
CA VAL A 25 -14.79 22.36 -5.38
C VAL A 25 -13.39 22.67 -4.86
N SER A 26 -12.53 23.20 -5.75
CA SER A 26 -11.17 23.56 -5.44
C SER A 26 -11.10 24.72 -4.45
N TRP A 27 -10.08 24.73 -3.58
CA TRP A 27 -9.75 25.83 -2.68
C TRP A 27 -9.56 27.18 -3.40
N LYS A 28 -9.24 27.14 -4.70
CA LYS A 28 -9.08 28.35 -5.54
C LYS A 28 -10.40 29.03 -5.85
N ASN A 29 -11.51 28.30 -5.78
CA ASN A 29 -12.82 28.77 -6.16
C ASN A 29 -13.67 29.25 -4.98
N VAL A 30 -13.07 29.39 -3.80
CA VAL A 30 -13.74 29.83 -2.56
C VAL A 30 -12.95 30.97 -1.91
N THR A 31 -13.61 31.74 -1.04
CA THR A 31 -12.96 32.82 -0.28
C THR A 31 -11.95 32.27 0.75
N LYS A 32 -11.12 33.16 1.27
CA LYS A 32 -10.17 32.75 2.34
C LYS A 32 -10.92 32.27 3.58
N GLU A 33 -11.97 32.97 3.95
CA GLU A 33 -12.81 32.68 5.12
C GLU A 33 -13.47 31.30 4.99
N GLU A 34 -14.03 30.98 3.82
CA GLU A 34 -14.63 29.67 3.55
C GLU A 34 -13.57 28.56 3.58
N ARG A 35 -12.39 28.82 3.04
CA ARG A 35 -11.27 27.87 3.03
C ARG A 35 -10.83 27.49 4.44
N GLU A 36 -10.70 28.49 5.31
CA GLU A 36 -10.34 28.31 6.72
C GLU A 36 -11.46 27.61 7.49
N ALA A 37 -12.69 28.10 7.39
CA ALA A 37 -13.85 27.54 8.09
C ALA A 37 -14.10 26.05 7.75
N ARG A 38 -13.82 25.63 6.52
CA ARG A 38 -14.01 24.25 6.05
C ARG A 38 -12.73 23.41 6.06
N SER A 39 -11.61 23.96 6.53
CA SER A 39 -10.32 23.28 6.58
C SER A 39 -9.95 22.65 5.22
N LEU A 40 -10.12 23.39 4.12
CA LEU A 40 -9.95 22.84 2.77
C LEU A 40 -8.52 22.38 2.49
N MET A 41 -7.54 22.96 3.17
CA MET A 41 -6.12 22.59 3.01
C MET A 41 -5.73 21.34 3.79
N ALA A 42 -6.58 20.88 4.71
CA ALA A 42 -6.34 19.63 5.43
C ALA A 42 -6.55 18.41 4.53
N VAL A 43 -5.77 17.36 4.78
CA VAL A 43 -6.00 16.07 4.14
C VAL A 43 -7.32 15.49 4.65
N LYS A 44 -8.16 15.07 3.74
CA LYS A 44 -9.43 14.40 4.01
C LYS A 44 -9.36 12.97 3.47
N GLN A 45 -9.94 12.05 4.21
CA GLN A 45 -9.97 10.63 3.83
C GLN A 45 -11.35 10.05 4.11
N ASP A 46 -11.91 9.36 3.14
CA ASP A 46 -13.09 8.51 3.33
C ASP A 46 -12.64 7.18 3.96
N VAL A 47 -12.70 7.13 5.29
CA VAL A 47 -12.25 5.96 6.06
C VAL A 47 -13.12 4.73 5.80
N LYS A 48 -14.42 4.91 5.52
CA LYS A 48 -15.32 3.81 5.20
C LYS A 48 -14.95 3.20 3.85
N LEU A 49 -14.86 4.03 2.82
CA LEU A 49 -14.42 3.62 1.49
C LEU A 49 -13.05 2.92 1.54
N LEU A 50 -12.10 3.47 2.31
CA LEU A 50 -10.79 2.87 2.52
C LEU A 50 -10.91 1.46 3.09
N ASN A 51 -11.56 1.31 4.24
CA ASN A 51 -11.62 0.05 4.97
C ASN A 51 -12.34 -1.06 4.20
N GLU A 52 -13.33 -0.71 3.39
CA GLU A 52 -14.09 -1.66 2.58
C GLU A 52 -13.33 -2.14 1.33
N ASN A 53 -12.37 -1.36 0.84
CA ASN A 53 -11.82 -1.60 -0.50
C ASN A 53 -10.30 -1.76 -0.57
N ILE A 54 -9.53 -1.28 0.41
CA ILE A 54 -8.07 -1.23 0.30
C ILE A 54 -7.47 -2.63 0.06
N VAL A 55 -7.88 -3.63 0.83
CA VAL A 55 -7.35 -4.99 0.71
C VAL A 55 -7.81 -5.63 -0.60
N ARG A 56 -9.11 -5.54 -0.90
CA ARG A 56 -9.67 -6.09 -2.13
C ARG A 56 -8.98 -5.54 -3.38
N CYS A 57 -8.81 -4.22 -3.47
CA CYS A 57 -8.21 -3.59 -4.63
C CYS A 57 -6.69 -3.79 -4.69
N THR A 58 -5.99 -3.47 -3.60
CA THR A 58 -4.52 -3.34 -3.63
C THR A 58 -3.79 -4.65 -3.32
N VAL A 59 -4.47 -5.63 -2.72
CA VAL A 59 -3.93 -6.97 -2.45
C VAL A 59 -4.57 -8.00 -3.37
N GLU A 60 -5.85 -8.33 -3.12
CA GLU A 60 -6.49 -9.47 -3.76
C GLU A 60 -6.48 -9.34 -5.29
N ASN A 61 -7.16 -8.32 -5.82
CA ASN A 61 -7.26 -8.14 -7.27
C ASN A 61 -5.90 -7.84 -7.94
N ALA A 62 -5.05 -7.06 -7.25
CA ALA A 62 -3.75 -6.69 -7.81
C ALA A 62 -2.80 -7.89 -7.85
N LEU A 63 -2.73 -8.66 -6.75
CA LEU A 63 -1.82 -9.81 -6.68
C LEU A 63 -2.28 -10.97 -7.56
N LEU A 64 -3.59 -11.23 -7.69
CA LEU A 64 -4.11 -12.23 -8.63
C LEU A 64 -3.63 -11.99 -10.07
N ARG A 65 -3.60 -10.73 -10.53
CA ARG A 65 -3.07 -10.38 -11.86
C ARG A 65 -1.59 -10.71 -12.00
N LEU A 66 -0.81 -10.58 -10.92
CA LEU A 66 0.62 -10.89 -10.92
C LEU A 66 0.88 -12.39 -10.85
N ILE A 67 0.09 -13.11 -10.06
CA ILE A 67 0.14 -14.57 -9.97
C ILE A 67 -0.09 -15.16 -11.37
N ASP A 68 -1.16 -14.73 -12.04
CA ASP A 68 -1.50 -15.19 -13.40
C ASP A 68 -0.43 -14.81 -14.43
N LYS A 69 0.09 -13.58 -14.36
CA LYS A 69 1.06 -13.06 -15.33
C LYS A 69 2.45 -13.69 -15.21
N TYR A 70 2.89 -14.00 -14.00
CA TYR A 70 4.28 -14.39 -13.70
C TYR A 70 4.42 -15.78 -13.08
N ASP A 71 3.36 -16.57 -12.98
CA ASP A 71 3.32 -17.85 -12.25
C ASP A 71 3.92 -17.72 -10.84
N LEU A 72 3.57 -16.61 -10.15
CA LEU A 72 4.12 -16.30 -8.83
C LEU A 72 3.54 -17.27 -7.78
N LYS A 73 4.41 -17.83 -6.91
CA LYS A 73 4.01 -18.78 -5.87
C LYS A 73 4.38 -18.26 -4.50
N ALA A 74 3.45 -18.41 -3.54
CA ALA A 74 3.64 -17.92 -2.18
C ALA A 74 4.77 -18.64 -1.44
N ASP A 75 4.96 -19.94 -1.70
CA ASP A 75 6.00 -20.76 -1.07
C ASP A 75 7.42 -20.39 -1.54
N GLU A 76 7.56 -19.79 -2.73
CA GLU A 76 8.83 -19.27 -3.24
C GLU A 76 9.26 -17.95 -2.60
N ILE A 77 8.37 -17.27 -1.84
CA ILE A 77 8.70 -16.01 -1.17
C ILE A 77 9.35 -16.30 0.18
N ASP A 78 10.59 -15.89 0.34
CA ASP A 78 11.34 -16.02 1.60
C ASP A 78 10.98 -14.92 2.58
N TYR A 79 10.81 -13.68 2.10
CA TYR A 79 10.46 -12.52 2.92
C TYR A 79 9.39 -11.66 2.25
N PHE A 80 8.50 -11.12 3.08
CA PHE A 80 7.48 -10.17 2.65
C PHE A 80 7.64 -8.85 3.39
N LEU A 81 7.78 -7.77 2.65
CA LEU A 81 7.97 -6.42 3.16
C LEU A 81 6.71 -5.57 2.87
N PRO A 82 5.65 -5.69 3.67
CA PRO A 82 4.44 -4.92 3.46
C PRO A 82 4.59 -3.51 4.04
N HIS A 83 4.33 -2.49 3.22
CA HIS A 83 3.96 -1.18 3.71
C HIS A 83 2.46 -1.15 4.02
N TYR A 84 2.08 -0.75 5.21
CA TYR A 84 0.71 -0.41 5.58
C TYR A 84 0.69 0.77 6.55
N SER A 85 -0.39 1.57 6.51
CA SER A 85 -0.45 2.86 7.22
C SER A 85 -0.65 2.74 8.73
N SER A 86 -1.14 1.62 9.22
CA SER A 86 -1.30 1.32 10.64
C SER A 86 -1.36 -0.18 10.91
N GLY A 87 -1.06 -0.59 12.14
CA GLY A 87 -1.13 -2.00 12.57
C GLY A 87 -2.51 -2.64 12.38
N PHE A 88 -3.57 -1.84 12.32
CA PHE A 88 -4.93 -2.29 12.02
C PHE A 88 -5.06 -3.07 10.70
N PHE A 89 -4.20 -2.79 9.73
CA PHE A 89 -4.25 -3.45 8.43
C PHE A 89 -3.45 -4.76 8.37
N ARG A 90 -2.65 -5.08 9.39
CA ARG A 90 -1.78 -6.27 9.37
C ARG A 90 -2.58 -7.57 9.15
N ASP A 91 -3.56 -7.81 10.00
CA ASP A 91 -4.36 -9.04 9.93
C ASP A 91 -5.29 -9.04 8.71
N LYS A 92 -5.83 -7.89 8.34
CA LYS A 92 -6.61 -7.74 7.11
C LYS A 92 -5.82 -8.06 5.84
N LEU A 93 -4.54 -7.69 5.82
CA LEU A 93 -3.64 -8.03 4.72
C LEU A 93 -3.40 -9.55 4.67
N LEU A 94 -3.18 -10.19 5.82
CA LEU A 94 -3.07 -11.65 5.89
C LEU A 94 -4.34 -12.35 5.39
N ASP A 95 -5.51 -11.88 5.84
CA ASP A 95 -6.79 -12.43 5.39
C ASP A 95 -6.96 -12.26 3.87
N GLY A 96 -6.61 -11.09 3.32
CA GLY A 96 -6.63 -10.85 1.87
C GLY A 96 -5.71 -11.81 1.10
N LEU A 97 -4.51 -12.09 1.61
CA LEU A 97 -3.61 -13.07 1.00
C LEU A 97 -4.21 -14.49 1.07
N LYS A 98 -4.84 -14.87 2.18
CA LYS A 98 -5.52 -16.16 2.33
C LYS A 98 -6.71 -16.31 1.38
N ASN A 99 -7.50 -15.26 1.20
CA ASN A 99 -8.67 -15.26 0.32
C ASN A 99 -8.32 -15.62 -1.13
N ILE A 100 -7.11 -15.34 -1.56
CA ILE A 100 -6.61 -15.65 -2.91
C ILE A 100 -5.65 -16.85 -2.95
N ASN A 101 -5.58 -17.64 -1.88
CA ASN A 101 -4.69 -18.79 -1.74
C ASN A 101 -3.19 -18.44 -1.94
N PHE A 102 -2.78 -17.23 -1.55
CA PHE A 102 -1.41 -16.74 -1.62
C PHE A 102 -0.89 -16.37 -0.23
N GLU A 103 -1.09 -17.26 0.75
CA GLU A 103 -0.68 -17.02 2.12
C GLU A 103 0.84 -16.99 2.25
N ILE A 104 1.37 -15.87 2.74
CA ILE A 104 2.75 -15.75 3.21
C ILE A 104 2.69 -15.65 4.74
N PRO A 105 3.22 -16.63 5.49
CA PRO A 105 3.18 -16.64 6.95
C PRO A 105 3.80 -15.38 7.55
N GLN A 106 3.21 -14.87 8.63
CA GLN A 106 3.66 -13.59 9.25
C GLN A 106 5.09 -13.64 9.80
N GLU A 107 5.66 -14.81 10.03
CA GLU A 107 7.05 -15.02 10.41
C GLU A 107 8.03 -14.59 9.31
N LYS A 108 7.57 -14.59 8.05
CA LYS A 108 8.34 -14.10 6.90
C LYS A 108 8.16 -12.58 6.66
N TRP A 109 7.33 -11.90 7.47
CA TRP A 109 7.04 -10.48 7.28
C TRP A 109 8.01 -9.61 8.04
N PHE A 110 8.53 -8.59 7.38
CA PHE A 110 9.28 -7.53 8.02
C PHE A 110 8.65 -6.17 7.76
N THR A 111 8.43 -5.41 8.83
CA THR A 111 7.98 -4.02 8.80
C THR A 111 8.61 -3.28 9.97
N ASN A 112 8.77 -1.97 9.85
CA ASN A 112 9.29 -1.10 10.89
C ASN A 112 8.32 0.03 11.26
N LEU A 113 7.03 -0.17 10.98
CA LEU A 113 5.98 0.81 11.23
C LEU A 113 5.97 1.32 12.68
N GLU A 114 6.18 0.43 13.67
CA GLU A 114 6.15 0.77 15.10
C GLU A 114 7.28 1.73 15.49
N SER A 115 8.44 1.62 14.84
CA SER A 115 9.62 2.42 15.17
C SER A 115 9.82 3.63 14.27
N LYS A 116 9.41 3.55 13.00
CA LYS A 116 9.62 4.61 11.98
C LYS A 116 8.34 5.36 11.62
N GLY A 117 7.17 4.80 11.95
CA GLY A 117 5.88 5.36 11.58
C GLY A 117 5.56 5.20 10.09
N ASN A 118 4.42 5.80 9.70
CA ASN A 118 4.04 5.87 8.29
C ASN A 118 4.73 7.08 7.63
N THR A 119 5.72 6.82 6.80
CA THR A 119 6.49 7.83 6.05
C THR A 119 6.01 7.99 4.59
N GLY A 120 4.80 7.53 4.30
CA GLY A 120 4.19 7.62 2.96
C GLY A 120 4.99 6.86 1.90
N SER A 121 5.25 7.49 0.78
CA SER A 121 5.97 6.89 -0.35
C SER A 121 7.43 6.50 -0.03
N ALA A 122 8.02 7.05 1.02
CA ALA A 122 9.38 6.70 1.46
C ALA A 122 9.42 5.39 2.29
N SER A 123 8.28 4.92 2.81
CA SER A 123 8.23 3.79 3.73
C SER A 123 8.92 2.55 3.19
N ILE A 124 8.69 2.17 1.96
CA ILE A 124 9.26 0.94 1.42
C ILE A 124 10.79 0.99 1.31
N TYR A 125 11.36 2.15 1.01
CA TYR A 125 12.81 2.31 0.94
C TYR A 125 13.44 2.21 2.32
N ILE A 126 12.79 2.79 3.35
CA ILE A 126 13.24 2.72 4.74
C ILE A 126 13.08 1.29 5.29
N ILE A 127 11.98 0.60 4.96
CA ILE A 127 11.77 -0.82 5.31
C ILE A 127 12.86 -1.68 4.67
N LEU A 128 13.10 -1.51 3.37
CA LEU A 128 14.08 -2.31 2.63
C LEU A 128 15.50 -2.08 3.13
N GLN A 129 15.90 -0.83 3.38
CA GLN A 129 17.21 -0.51 3.94
C GLN A 129 17.41 -1.22 5.29
N GLU A 130 16.48 -1.05 6.22
CA GLU A 130 16.59 -1.65 7.56
C GLU A 130 16.54 -3.18 7.51
N PHE A 131 15.76 -3.75 6.60
CA PHE A 131 15.73 -5.19 6.34
C PHE A 131 17.09 -5.72 5.89
N LEU A 132 17.72 -5.06 4.90
CA LEU A 132 19.03 -5.44 4.39
C LEU A 132 20.15 -5.33 5.44
N GLU A 133 20.01 -4.39 6.38
CA GLU A 133 20.97 -4.23 7.50
C GLU A 133 20.81 -5.31 8.58
N LYS A 134 19.57 -5.82 8.79
CA LYS A 134 19.28 -6.73 9.90
C LYS A 134 19.35 -8.21 9.55
N PHE A 135 19.11 -8.56 8.28
CA PHE A 135 18.97 -9.95 7.87
C PHE A 135 20.16 -10.41 7.01
N PRO A 136 20.84 -11.51 7.41
CA PRO A 136 21.87 -12.12 6.60
C PRO A 136 21.23 -12.88 5.43
N LEU A 137 21.10 -12.22 4.30
CA LEU A 137 20.43 -12.77 3.13
C LEU A 137 21.34 -13.76 2.38
N LYS A 138 20.74 -14.78 1.78
CA LYS A 138 21.41 -15.79 0.97
C LYS A 138 21.08 -15.63 -0.50
N ASN A 139 22.01 -15.94 -1.36
CA ASN A 139 21.82 -15.93 -2.81
C ASN A 139 20.60 -16.77 -3.22
N GLY A 140 19.77 -16.24 -4.12
CA GLY A 140 18.55 -16.86 -4.61
C GLY A 140 17.31 -16.63 -3.73
N GLN A 141 17.45 -16.03 -2.53
CA GLN A 141 16.27 -15.69 -1.73
C GLN A 141 15.44 -14.60 -2.39
N LYS A 142 14.12 -14.77 -2.32
CA LYS A 142 13.13 -13.86 -2.92
C LYS A 142 12.45 -13.00 -1.86
N VAL A 143 12.44 -11.69 -2.11
CA VAL A 143 11.81 -10.68 -1.25
C VAL A 143 10.69 -10.03 -2.03
N LEU A 144 9.45 -10.15 -1.55
CA LEU A 144 8.28 -9.48 -2.13
C LEU A 144 7.96 -8.22 -1.32
N CYS A 145 7.98 -7.07 -1.97
CA CYS A 145 7.56 -5.80 -1.39
C CYS A 145 6.14 -5.47 -1.83
N TYR A 146 5.31 -5.00 -0.89
CA TYR A 146 3.95 -4.51 -1.13
C TYR A 146 3.85 -3.04 -0.77
N ILE A 147 3.43 -2.22 -1.73
CA ILE A 147 3.44 -0.76 -1.65
C ILE A 147 2.06 -0.25 -2.10
N PRO A 148 1.08 -0.14 -1.19
CA PRO A 148 -0.25 0.38 -1.50
C PRO A 148 -0.27 1.90 -1.45
N GLU A 149 -1.17 2.48 -2.23
CA GLU A 149 -1.55 3.89 -2.20
C GLU A 149 -3.08 3.98 -2.07
N SER A 150 -3.56 4.73 -1.09
CA SER A 150 -4.97 4.75 -0.72
C SER A 150 -5.80 5.83 -1.42
N GLY A 151 -5.19 6.87 -1.95
CA GLY A 151 -5.91 8.00 -2.53
C GLY A 151 -6.79 7.60 -3.72
N ARG A 152 -6.27 6.69 -4.54
CA ARG A 152 -6.92 6.12 -5.71
C ARG A 152 -6.82 4.60 -5.81
N PHE A 153 -6.51 3.92 -4.72
CA PHE A 153 -6.34 2.47 -4.66
C PHE A 153 -5.35 1.94 -5.70
N SER A 154 -4.13 2.45 -5.65
CA SER A 154 -3.03 1.92 -6.46
C SER A 154 -2.14 1.03 -5.61
N SER A 155 -1.49 0.05 -6.22
CA SER A 155 -0.46 -0.74 -5.55
C SER A 155 0.69 -1.08 -6.49
N CYS A 156 1.87 -1.12 -5.92
CA CYS A 156 3.05 -1.67 -6.57
C CYS A 156 3.50 -2.91 -5.82
N PHE A 157 3.74 -3.98 -6.55
CA PHE A 157 4.48 -5.13 -6.06
C PHE A 157 5.85 -5.16 -6.71
N MET A 158 6.90 -5.30 -5.88
CA MET A 158 8.27 -5.42 -6.34
C MET A 158 8.84 -6.74 -5.81
N LEU A 159 9.15 -7.65 -6.73
CA LEU A 159 9.86 -8.88 -6.43
C LEU A 159 11.34 -8.66 -6.65
N LEU A 160 12.13 -8.93 -5.63
CA LEU A 160 13.58 -8.86 -5.65
C LEU A 160 14.16 -10.26 -5.40
N GLU A 161 15.27 -10.55 -6.05
CA GLU A 161 16.06 -11.74 -5.78
C GLU A 161 17.44 -11.32 -5.29
N VAL A 162 17.91 -11.99 -4.24
CA VAL A 162 19.23 -11.76 -3.69
C VAL A 162 20.27 -12.38 -4.59
N VAL A 163 21.18 -11.56 -5.11
CA VAL A 163 22.33 -12.01 -5.88
C VAL A 163 23.61 -11.63 -5.15
N ASN A 164 24.58 -12.53 -5.08
CA ASN A 164 25.87 -12.19 -4.52
C ASN A 164 26.56 -11.19 -5.46
N GLY A 165 26.82 -9.98 -4.94
CA GLY A 165 27.66 -9.02 -5.64
C GLY A 165 29.06 -9.61 -5.87
N HIS A 166 29.58 -9.43 -7.05
CA HIS A 166 30.97 -9.74 -7.37
C HIS A 166 31.90 -8.64 -6.84
#